data_7dd1f278dc1745190844d76941863cae
#
_entry.id   7dd1f278dc1745190844d76941863cae
#
_cell.length_a   1.000
_cell.length_b   1.000
_cell.length_c   1.000
_cell.angle_alpha   90.00
_cell.angle_beta   90.00
_cell.angle_gamma   90.00
#
_symmetry.space_group_name_H-M   'P 1'
#
loop_
_entity.id
_entity.type
_entity.pdbx_description
1 polymer ?
#
loop_
_entity_poly.entity_id
_entity_poly.type
_entity_poly.pdbx_seq_one_letter_code
_entity_poly.pdbx_strand_id
1 'polypeptide(L)'
;MILASALQAQDTVRYTGTTLSNIDYHHGQLSPAVGTHNIQTMRANRADTGATSWTYNHAPMLAYWNNTFYLEYLSDPVGEHIPPGQTLLQTSKDGYNWSNPVVIFPPYKVPDGFVKPGKKDTAKNAYAVMHQRMGFYTSKSKRLFALAFYGIVLGQKDDPNDGNGIGRVIREINADGSFGPIYFLRYNHSFNEKNTLSLIHI
;
A
#
# COMPACT_ATOMS: atom_id res chain seq x y z
N MET A 1 -13.66 30.29 42.09
CA MET A 1 -13.25 28.89 41.91
C MET A 1 -12.51 28.83 40.58
N ILE A 2 -11.20 28.88 40.59
CA ILE A 2 -10.34 28.92 39.42
C ILE A 2 -10.07 27.46 39.03
N LEU A 3 -10.62 27.02 37.90
CA LEU A 3 -10.28 25.72 37.32
C LEU A 3 -8.87 25.84 36.75
N ALA A 4 -7.91 25.25 37.39
CA ALA A 4 -6.59 25.01 36.83
C ALA A 4 -6.72 23.90 35.80
N SER A 5 -6.65 24.27 34.51
CA SER A 5 -6.45 23.31 33.43
C SER A 5 -5.07 22.70 33.62
N ALA A 6 -5.02 21.40 33.91
CA ALA A 6 -3.77 20.65 33.89
C ALA A 6 -3.26 20.64 32.46
N LEU A 7 -2.22 21.41 32.18
CA LEU A 7 -1.40 21.24 31.00
C LEU A 7 -0.80 19.83 31.06
N GLN A 8 -1.30 18.90 30.27
CA GLN A 8 -0.60 17.66 30.03
C GLN A 8 0.74 18.01 29.40
N ALA A 9 1.80 17.82 30.17
CA ALA A 9 3.15 17.96 29.64
C ALA A 9 3.31 16.89 28.53
N GLN A 10 3.61 17.37 27.33
CA GLN A 10 3.96 16.47 26.23
C GLN A 10 5.15 15.63 26.67
N ASP A 11 5.09 14.32 26.44
CA ASP A 11 6.19 13.42 26.74
C ASP A 11 7.47 13.92 26.07
N THR A 12 8.52 14.05 26.87
CA THR A 12 9.80 14.52 26.34
C THR A 12 10.45 13.42 25.53
N VAL A 13 10.59 13.64 24.25
CA VAL A 13 11.40 12.76 23.38
C VAL A 13 12.86 12.90 23.78
N ARG A 14 13.47 11.80 24.21
CA ARG A 14 14.87 11.78 24.66
C ARG A 14 15.72 11.02 23.65
N TYR A 15 16.84 11.62 23.29
CA TYR A 15 17.89 10.93 22.58
C TYR A 15 18.69 10.07 23.56
N THR A 16 18.78 8.77 23.28
CA THR A 16 19.47 7.81 24.15
C THR A 16 20.79 7.30 23.58
N GLY A 17 21.15 7.73 22.36
CA GLY A 17 22.40 7.36 21.73
C GLY A 17 23.64 8.00 22.40
N THR A 18 24.75 7.30 22.34
CA THR A 18 26.05 7.80 22.82
C THR A 18 26.76 8.72 21.83
N THR A 19 26.34 8.71 20.57
CA THR A 19 26.93 9.52 19.50
C THR A 19 25.99 10.64 19.13
N LEU A 20 26.43 11.87 19.29
CA LEU A 20 25.69 13.07 18.90
C LEU A 20 25.81 13.29 17.38
N SER A 21 24.73 13.74 16.76
CA SER A 21 24.79 14.23 15.37
C SER A 21 25.59 15.53 15.32
N ASN A 22 26.48 15.67 14.37
CA ASN A 22 27.14 16.91 14.10
C ASN A 22 26.37 17.68 13.01
N ILE A 23 25.61 18.68 13.42
CA ILE A 23 24.77 19.49 12.53
C ILE A 23 25.60 20.37 11.55
N ASP A 24 26.84 20.63 11.88
CA ASP A 24 27.73 21.46 11.06
C ASP A 24 28.54 20.62 10.05
N TYR A 25 28.42 19.31 10.12
CA TYR A 25 29.14 18.40 9.25
C TYR A 25 28.20 17.69 8.27
N HIS A 26 28.46 17.81 6.98
CA HIS A 26 27.71 17.15 5.90
C HIS A 26 26.19 17.18 6.09
N HIS A 27 25.63 18.37 6.25
CA HIS A 27 24.18 18.57 6.39
C HIS A 27 23.56 17.92 7.64
N GLY A 28 24.30 17.84 8.72
CA GLY A 28 23.80 17.29 9.98
C GLY A 28 23.58 15.78 9.94
N GLN A 29 24.39 15.06 9.20
CA GLN A 29 24.29 13.61 9.13
C GLN A 29 24.28 12.99 10.51
N LEU A 30 23.26 12.19 10.78
CA LEU A 30 23.20 11.35 11.97
C LEU A 30 24.23 10.22 11.85
N SER A 31 24.78 9.82 12.98
CA SER A 31 25.59 8.60 13.02
C SER A 31 24.80 7.41 12.49
N PRO A 32 25.41 6.53 11.69
CA PRO A 32 24.72 5.34 11.22
C PRO A 32 24.25 4.51 12.41
N ALA A 33 23.03 4.01 12.33
CA ALA A 33 22.51 3.09 13.34
C ALA A 33 23.32 1.79 13.30
N VAL A 34 23.92 1.45 14.43
CA VAL A 34 24.71 0.21 14.54
C VAL A 34 23.81 -1.00 14.46
N GLY A 35 24.21 -2.01 13.70
CA GLY A 35 23.46 -3.28 13.54
C GLY A 35 22.33 -3.21 12.51
N THR A 36 22.27 -2.16 11.68
CA THR A 36 21.33 -2.11 10.55
C THR A 36 21.97 -2.64 9.26
N HIS A 37 21.15 -3.32 8.48
CA HIS A 37 21.48 -3.76 7.13
C HIS A 37 20.44 -3.24 6.16
N ASN A 38 20.89 -2.68 5.04
CA ASN A 38 20.01 -2.25 3.96
C ASN A 38 19.99 -3.35 2.89
N ILE A 39 18.83 -3.95 2.70
CA ILE A 39 18.61 -5.02 1.71
C ILE A 39 17.75 -4.48 0.57
N GLN A 40 18.29 -4.57 -0.65
CA GLN A 40 17.50 -4.27 -1.85
C GLN A 40 16.61 -5.46 -2.17
N THR A 41 15.31 -5.33 -1.92
CA THR A 41 14.35 -6.43 -2.16
C THR A 41 13.97 -6.54 -3.63
N MET A 42 13.91 -5.42 -4.34
CA MET A 42 13.56 -5.36 -5.76
C MET A 42 14.22 -4.16 -6.43
N ARG A 43 14.54 -4.30 -7.69
CA ARG A 43 14.95 -3.20 -8.57
C ARG A 43 14.11 -3.24 -9.85
N ALA A 44 13.32 -2.20 -10.05
CA ALA A 44 12.55 -2.05 -11.27
C ALA A 44 13.44 -1.71 -12.46
N ASN A 45 13.11 -2.25 -13.62
CA ASN A 45 13.78 -1.93 -14.88
C ASN A 45 12.75 -1.86 -16.01
N ARG A 46 12.69 -0.73 -16.69
CA ARG A 46 11.75 -0.52 -17.80
C ARG A 46 11.94 -1.47 -18.98
N ALA A 47 13.13 -2.04 -19.14
CA ALA A 47 13.41 -3.03 -20.17
C ALA A 47 12.86 -4.42 -19.84
N ASP A 48 12.47 -4.64 -18.59
CA ASP A 48 11.87 -5.89 -18.16
C ASP A 48 10.43 -6.02 -18.64
N THR A 49 9.89 -7.22 -18.52
CA THR A 49 8.48 -7.52 -18.69
C THR A 49 7.85 -7.93 -17.36
N GLY A 50 6.54 -7.77 -17.24
CA GLY A 50 5.81 -8.18 -16.03
C GLY A 50 5.99 -7.25 -14.83
N ALA A 51 6.02 -7.82 -13.63
CA ALA A 51 5.93 -7.07 -12.38
C ALA A 51 7.09 -6.11 -12.13
N THR A 52 8.27 -6.35 -12.69
CA THR A 52 9.47 -5.53 -12.48
C THR A 52 9.63 -4.39 -13.50
N SER A 53 8.78 -4.33 -14.53
CA SER A 53 8.86 -3.31 -15.58
C SER A 53 8.35 -1.94 -15.16
N TRP A 54 7.53 -1.86 -14.11
CA TRP A 54 6.95 -0.62 -13.61
C TRP A 54 7.87 0.03 -12.59
N THR A 55 8.19 1.30 -12.83
CA THR A 55 9.30 1.97 -12.15
C THR A 55 8.89 2.79 -10.93
N TYR A 56 7.61 3.06 -10.75
CA TYR A 56 7.12 3.71 -9.54
C TYR A 56 6.62 2.65 -8.55
N ASN A 57 7.39 2.46 -7.47
CA ASN A 57 7.06 1.53 -6.40
C ASN A 57 7.10 2.29 -5.07
N HIS A 58 6.01 2.23 -4.30
CA HIS A 58 5.83 3.10 -3.13
C HIS A 58 5.03 2.40 -2.02
N ALA A 59 5.06 3.02 -0.81
CA ALA A 59 4.30 2.60 0.37
C ALA A 59 4.49 1.12 0.75
N PRO A 60 5.74 0.68 1.03
CA PRO A 60 5.97 -0.71 1.43
C PRO A 60 5.36 -1.00 2.80
N MET A 61 4.71 -2.15 2.91
CA MET A 61 4.15 -2.69 4.14
C MET A 61 4.75 -4.07 4.41
N LEU A 62 5.11 -4.32 5.66
CA LEU A 62 5.78 -5.54 6.07
C LEU A 62 4.94 -6.29 7.10
N ALA A 63 4.84 -7.61 6.94
CA ALA A 63 4.29 -8.51 7.94
C ALA A 63 5.22 -9.72 8.15
N TYR A 64 5.12 -10.32 9.34
CA TYR A 64 5.74 -11.60 9.63
C TYR A 64 4.65 -12.59 10.06
N TRP A 65 4.50 -13.66 9.32
CA TRP A 65 3.49 -14.67 9.58
C TRP A 65 3.97 -16.04 9.15
N ASN A 66 3.70 -17.06 9.93
CA ASN A 66 4.07 -18.45 9.66
C ASN A 66 5.55 -18.61 9.22
N ASN A 67 6.45 -18.04 10.03
CA ASN A 67 7.91 -18.03 9.79
C ASN A 67 8.33 -17.47 8.41
N THR A 68 7.59 -16.49 7.91
CA THR A 68 7.84 -15.84 6.62
C THR A 68 7.58 -14.35 6.75
N PHE A 69 8.48 -13.55 6.20
CA PHE A 69 8.25 -12.13 5.96
C PHE A 69 7.48 -11.95 4.66
N TYR A 70 6.51 -11.05 4.70
CA TYR A 70 5.69 -10.62 3.56
C TYR A 70 5.86 -9.13 3.38
N LEU A 71 6.24 -8.71 2.19
CA LEU A 71 6.42 -7.31 1.82
C LEU A 71 5.49 -7.00 0.65
N GLU A 72 4.52 -6.12 0.85
CA GLU A 72 3.69 -5.60 -0.23
C GLU A 72 3.95 -4.13 -0.47
N TYR A 73 3.77 -3.68 -1.69
CA TYR A 73 3.90 -2.28 -2.10
C TYR A 73 3.09 -2.01 -3.36
N LEU A 74 2.62 -0.77 -3.50
CA LEU A 74 1.98 -0.34 -4.74
C LEU A 74 3.01 -0.22 -5.87
N SER A 75 2.55 -0.45 -7.09
CA SER A 75 3.36 -0.34 -8.30
C SER A 75 2.53 0.31 -9.40
N ASP A 76 3.01 1.44 -9.91
CA ASP A 76 2.44 2.16 -11.04
C ASP A 76 3.47 2.24 -12.17
N PRO A 77 3.08 2.44 -13.43
CA PRO A 77 4.00 2.33 -14.57
C PRO A 77 5.22 3.25 -14.49
N VAL A 78 5.01 4.54 -14.17
CA VAL A 78 6.08 5.56 -14.22
C VAL A 78 6.02 6.61 -13.11
N GLY A 79 4.91 6.76 -12.42
CA GLY A 79 4.73 7.80 -11.41
C GLY A 79 3.45 7.59 -10.61
N GLU A 80 3.37 8.30 -9.50
CA GLU A 80 2.23 8.25 -8.60
C GLU A 80 0.94 8.63 -9.33
N HIS A 81 -0.11 7.88 -9.07
CA HIS A 81 -1.45 8.10 -9.61
C HIS A 81 -1.54 7.92 -11.15
N ILE A 82 -0.57 7.29 -11.77
CA ILE A 82 -0.61 6.97 -13.21
C ILE A 82 -1.19 5.56 -13.39
N PRO A 83 -2.42 5.44 -13.93
CA PRO A 83 -3.02 4.13 -14.14
C PRO A 83 -2.33 3.36 -15.30
N PRO A 84 -2.44 2.03 -15.31
CA PRO A 84 -3.07 1.19 -14.31
C PRO A 84 -2.17 0.96 -13.09
N GLY A 85 -2.77 0.84 -11.89
CA GLY A 85 -2.04 0.50 -10.68
C GLY A 85 -2.20 -0.98 -10.29
N GLN A 86 -1.19 -1.54 -9.65
CA GLN A 86 -1.17 -2.90 -9.09
C GLN A 86 -0.50 -2.91 -7.72
N THR A 87 -0.67 -3.99 -6.97
CA THR A 87 0.10 -4.25 -5.76
C THR A 87 0.96 -5.47 -5.97
N LEU A 88 2.22 -5.36 -5.62
CA LEU A 88 3.20 -6.43 -5.65
C LEU A 88 3.41 -7.01 -4.25
N LEU A 89 3.75 -8.31 -4.20
CA LEU A 89 4.08 -9.04 -3.00
C LEU A 89 5.40 -9.78 -3.20
N GLN A 90 6.26 -9.72 -2.21
CA GLN A 90 7.47 -10.53 -2.09
C GLN A 90 7.49 -11.22 -0.74
N THR A 91 8.21 -12.34 -0.66
CA THR A 91 8.37 -13.10 0.59
C THR A 91 9.83 -13.38 0.88
N SER A 92 10.16 -13.54 2.17
CA SER A 92 11.49 -13.94 2.62
C SER A 92 11.38 -14.81 3.88
N LYS A 93 12.30 -15.77 4.04
CA LYS A 93 12.42 -16.57 5.26
C LYS A 93 13.38 -15.97 6.27
N ASP A 94 14.29 -15.13 5.83
CA ASP A 94 15.42 -14.64 6.62
C ASP A 94 15.54 -13.11 6.64
N GLY A 95 14.72 -12.41 5.85
CA GLY A 95 14.80 -10.97 5.67
C GLY A 95 15.91 -10.48 4.74
N TYR A 96 16.79 -11.38 4.29
CA TYR A 96 17.93 -11.08 3.41
C TYR A 96 17.68 -11.52 1.98
N ASN A 97 17.14 -12.70 1.80
CA ASN A 97 16.85 -13.29 0.50
C ASN A 97 15.35 -13.18 0.21
N TRP A 98 14.97 -12.39 -0.81
CA TRP A 98 13.61 -12.11 -1.18
C TRP A 98 13.21 -12.79 -2.48
N SER A 99 11.98 -13.27 -2.55
CA SER A 99 11.42 -13.83 -3.77
C SER A 99 11.32 -12.78 -4.88
N ASN A 100 11.16 -13.22 -6.12
CA ASN A 100 10.70 -12.33 -7.17
C ASN A 100 9.31 -11.79 -6.82
N PRO A 101 8.98 -10.53 -7.19
CA PRO A 101 7.67 -9.96 -6.93
C PRO A 101 6.58 -10.66 -7.75
N VAL A 102 5.45 -10.89 -7.11
CA VAL A 102 4.23 -11.40 -7.75
C VAL A 102 3.10 -10.39 -7.58
N VAL A 103 2.17 -10.35 -8.52
CA VAL A 103 1.02 -9.46 -8.45
C VAL A 103 -0.03 -10.05 -7.50
N ILE A 104 -0.28 -9.39 -6.37
CA ILE A 104 -1.32 -9.79 -5.42
C ILE A 104 -2.66 -9.10 -5.69
N PHE A 105 -2.63 -7.83 -6.10
CA PHE A 105 -3.81 -7.10 -6.58
C PHE A 105 -3.51 -6.58 -7.99
N PRO A 106 -4.16 -7.15 -9.02
CA PRO A 106 -3.93 -6.76 -10.41
C PRO A 106 -4.58 -5.41 -10.75
N PRO A 107 -4.25 -4.82 -11.90
CA PRO A 107 -4.98 -3.68 -12.42
C PRO A 107 -6.48 -3.93 -12.48
N TYR A 108 -7.25 -2.98 -11.99
CA TYR A 108 -8.71 -3.06 -11.96
C TYR A 108 -9.32 -2.11 -12.99
N LYS A 109 -10.10 -2.66 -13.91
CA LYS A 109 -10.81 -1.84 -14.91
C LYS A 109 -12.07 -1.25 -14.27
N VAL A 110 -12.12 0.08 -14.25
CA VAL A 110 -13.27 0.81 -13.72
C VAL A 110 -14.46 0.62 -14.67
N PRO A 111 -15.67 0.34 -14.18
CA PRO A 111 -16.86 0.28 -15.01
C PRO A 111 -17.07 1.58 -15.80
N ASP A 112 -17.36 1.46 -17.09
CA ASP A 112 -17.67 2.63 -17.91
C ASP A 112 -18.93 3.34 -17.39
N GLY A 113 -18.89 4.66 -17.43
CA GLY A 113 -19.99 5.48 -16.90
C GLY A 113 -19.94 5.74 -15.38
N PHE A 114 -18.94 5.20 -14.68
CA PHE A 114 -18.75 5.54 -13.27
C PHE A 114 -18.57 7.05 -13.10
N VAL A 115 -19.35 7.64 -12.23
CA VAL A 115 -19.27 9.05 -11.85
C VAL A 115 -18.61 9.14 -10.47
N LYS A 116 -17.47 9.80 -10.42
CA LYS A 116 -16.80 10.05 -9.15
C LYS A 116 -17.53 11.15 -8.39
N PRO A 117 -17.87 10.96 -7.09
CA PRO A 117 -18.54 11.99 -6.31
C PRO A 117 -17.79 13.34 -6.35
N GLY A 118 -18.52 14.41 -6.61
CA GLY A 118 -17.97 15.77 -6.71
C GLY A 118 -17.27 16.10 -8.04
N LYS A 119 -17.25 15.19 -8.99
CA LYS A 119 -16.71 15.40 -10.35
C LYS A 119 -17.82 15.34 -11.40
N LYS A 120 -17.57 15.97 -12.55
CA LYS A 120 -18.47 15.92 -13.72
C LYS A 120 -18.09 14.84 -14.70
N ASP A 121 -16.81 14.46 -14.68
CA ASP A 121 -16.26 13.48 -15.63
C ASP A 121 -16.69 12.07 -15.25
N THR A 122 -16.94 11.26 -16.25
CA THR A 122 -17.25 9.84 -16.12
C THR A 122 -16.11 8.99 -16.58
N ALA A 123 -15.91 7.84 -15.92
CA ALA A 123 -14.94 6.86 -16.35
C ALA A 123 -15.31 6.31 -17.74
N LYS A 124 -14.34 6.26 -18.63
CA LYS A 124 -14.46 5.62 -19.95
C LYS A 124 -13.15 4.91 -20.25
N ASN A 125 -13.20 3.60 -20.36
CA ASN A 125 -12.02 2.73 -20.57
C ASN A 125 -10.89 3.01 -19.57
N ALA A 126 -11.24 3.38 -18.32
CA ALA A 126 -10.31 3.77 -17.28
C ALA A 126 -9.88 2.56 -16.44
N TYR A 127 -8.66 2.64 -15.91
CA TYR A 127 -8.16 1.73 -14.91
C TYR A 127 -7.98 2.45 -13.58
N ALA A 128 -8.15 1.70 -12.49
CA ALA A 128 -7.83 2.18 -11.16
C ALA A 128 -6.32 2.40 -11.00
N VAL A 129 -5.98 3.30 -10.10
CA VAL A 129 -4.62 3.45 -9.56
C VAL A 129 -4.57 2.78 -8.20
N MET A 130 -3.41 2.27 -7.80
CA MET A 130 -3.18 1.90 -6.42
C MET A 130 -2.84 3.15 -5.59
N HIS A 131 -3.27 3.14 -4.34
CA HIS A 131 -2.99 4.21 -3.40
C HIS A 131 -2.43 3.67 -2.09
N GLN A 132 -1.76 4.52 -1.30
CA GLN A 132 -0.96 4.20 -0.11
C GLN A 132 -1.73 3.54 1.06
N ARG A 133 -3.00 3.26 0.96
CA ARG A 133 -3.81 2.69 2.05
C ARG A 133 -3.76 1.16 2.05
N MET A 134 -2.57 0.64 2.19
CA MET A 134 -2.25 -0.79 2.14
C MET A 134 -1.93 -1.33 3.52
N GLY A 135 -1.72 -2.62 3.64
CA GLY A 135 -1.28 -3.25 4.87
C GLY A 135 -1.65 -4.72 4.95
N PHE A 136 -1.28 -5.31 6.07
CA PHE A 136 -1.64 -6.69 6.39
C PHE A 136 -2.56 -6.74 7.60
N TYR A 137 -3.41 -7.76 7.64
CA TYR A 137 -4.24 -8.07 8.76
C TYR A 137 -4.15 -9.56 9.09
N THR A 138 -3.78 -9.88 10.31
CA THR A 138 -3.83 -11.25 10.82
C THR A 138 -5.09 -11.41 11.68
N SER A 139 -5.97 -12.32 11.28
CA SER A 139 -7.21 -12.58 11.99
C SER A 139 -6.99 -13.31 13.32
N LYS A 140 -8.03 -13.34 14.16
CA LYS A 140 -8.01 -14.12 15.43
C LYS A 140 -7.77 -15.62 15.17
N SER A 141 -8.19 -16.14 14.03
CA SER A 141 -7.93 -17.50 13.57
C SER A 141 -6.57 -17.69 12.90
N LYS A 142 -5.67 -16.71 13.03
CA LYS A 142 -4.30 -16.72 12.50
C LYS A 142 -4.21 -16.81 10.96
N ARG A 143 -5.24 -16.37 10.26
CA ARG A 143 -5.20 -16.20 8.79
C ARG A 143 -4.55 -14.87 8.44
N LEU A 144 -3.74 -14.83 7.38
CA LEU A 144 -3.12 -13.62 6.89
C LEU A 144 -3.89 -13.05 5.69
N PHE A 145 -4.15 -11.75 5.73
CA PHE A 145 -4.78 -11.01 4.64
C PHE A 145 -3.90 -9.84 4.24
N ALA A 146 -3.77 -9.64 2.95
CA ALA A 146 -3.25 -8.41 2.37
C ALA A 146 -4.42 -7.45 2.06
N LEU A 147 -4.18 -6.15 2.21
CA LEU A 147 -5.15 -5.09 1.96
C LEU A 147 -4.56 -4.07 1.00
N ALA A 148 -5.35 -3.63 0.04
CA ALA A 148 -4.99 -2.56 -0.86
C ALA A 148 -6.15 -1.57 -1.05
N PHE A 149 -5.91 -0.51 -1.81
CA PHE A 149 -6.92 0.49 -2.10
C PHE A 149 -6.90 0.83 -3.59
N TYR A 150 -8.01 0.58 -4.28
CA TYR A 150 -8.21 1.05 -5.64
C TYR A 150 -8.77 2.47 -5.61
N GLY A 151 -7.95 3.40 -6.10
CA GLY A 151 -8.33 4.78 -6.34
C GLY A 151 -8.82 5.01 -7.77
N ILE A 152 -9.37 6.18 -8.04
CA ILE A 152 -9.74 6.59 -9.40
C ILE A 152 -9.30 8.01 -9.69
N VAL A 153 -8.62 8.19 -10.81
CA VAL A 153 -8.18 9.49 -11.33
C VAL A 153 -8.82 9.71 -12.69
N LEU A 154 -9.72 10.67 -12.79
CA LEU A 154 -10.45 11.02 -14.02
C LEU A 154 -9.88 12.25 -14.73
N GLY A 155 -8.90 12.93 -14.13
CA GLY A 155 -8.25 14.12 -14.67
C GLY A 155 -6.97 14.48 -13.93
N GLN A 156 -6.16 15.37 -14.49
CA GLN A 156 -4.81 15.70 -14.01
C GLN A 156 -4.71 16.19 -12.55
N LYS A 157 -5.78 16.76 -12.01
CA LYS A 157 -5.85 17.30 -10.63
C LYS A 157 -6.78 16.50 -9.73
N ASP A 158 -7.11 15.29 -10.13
CA ASP A 158 -8.03 14.46 -9.40
C ASP A 158 -7.29 13.66 -8.34
N ASP A 159 -7.77 13.70 -7.09
CA ASP A 159 -7.23 12.88 -6.00
C ASP A 159 -7.86 11.47 -6.06
N PRO A 160 -7.07 10.41 -6.11
CA PRO A 160 -7.60 9.04 -6.14
C PRO A 160 -8.47 8.68 -4.94
N ASN A 161 -8.35 9.40 -3.82
CA ASN A 161 -9.17 9.18 -2.62
C ASN A 161 -10.52 9.89 -2.62
N ASP A 162 -10.70 10.91 -3.43
CA ASP A 162 -11.94 11.67 -3.48
C ASP A 162 -13.14 10.74 -3.69
N GLY A 163 -14.19 10.94 -2.91
CA GLY A 163 -15.38 10.09 -2.94
C GLY A 163 -15.13 8.64 -2.50
N ASN A 164 -14.09 8.39 -1.70
CA ASN A 164 -13.60 7.08 -1.26
C ASN A 164 -13.00 6.21 -2.38
N GLY A 165 -12.61 6.78 -3.50
CA GLY A 165 -12.10 6.04 -4.65
C GLY A 165 -13.09 5.00 -5.16
N ILE A 166 -12.59 3.84 -5.56
CA ILE A 166 -13.41 2.65 -5.83
C ILE A 166 -13.63 1.89 -4.51
N GLY A 167 -12.57 1.64 -3.76
CA GLY A 167 -12.67 1.06 -2.44
C GLY A 167 -11.45 0.26 -1.99
N ARG A 168 -11.50 -0.14 -0.73
CA ARG A 168 -10.52 -1.06 -0.16
C ARG A 168 -10.80 -2.48 -0.59
N VAL A 169 -9.73 -3.21 -0.89
CA VAL A 169 -9.78 -4.63 -1.21
C VAL A 169 -8.96 -5.43 -0.23
N ILE A 170 -9.33 -6.69 -0.08
CA ILE A 170 -8.66 -7.66 0.77
C ILE A 170 -8.50 -8.97 0.01
N ARG A 171 -7.40 -9.67 0.27
CA ARG A 171 -7.12 -10.99 -0.28
C ARG A 171 -6.42 -11.85 0.76
N GLU A 172 -6.86 -13.07 0.95
CA GLU A 172 -6.18 -14.00 1.83
C GLU A 172 -4.90 -14.54 1.18
N ILE A 173 -3.87 -14.65 1.99
CA ILE A 173 -2.63 -15.37 1.67
C ILE A 173 -2.67 -16.68 2.44
N ASN A 174 -2.77 -17.79 1.71
CA ASN A 174 -2.81 -19.12 2.29
C ASN A 174 -1.41 -19.59 2.76
N ALA A 175 -1.38 -20.56 3.66
CA ALA A 175 -0.13 -21.07 4.22
C ALA A 175 0.77 -21.75 3.17
N ASP A 176 0.22 -22.22 2.07
CA ASP A 176 0.93 -22.81 0.92
C ASP A 176 1.44 -21.74 -0.08
N GLY A 177 1.20 -20.46 0.21
CA GLY A 177 1.57 -19.33 -0.65
C GLY A 177 0.58 -19.02 -1.77
N SER A 178 -0.50 -19.78 -1.90
CA SER A 178 -1.59 -19.45 -2.83
C SER A 178 -2.44 -18.28 -2.31
N PHE A 179 -3.25 -17.70 -3.19
CA PHE A 179 -4.10 -16.57 -2.88
C PHE A 179 -5.58 -16.92 -3.00
N GLY A 180 -6.36 -16.47 -2.03
CA GLY A 180 -7.81 -16.48 -2.10
C GLY A 180 -8.35 -15.50 -3.15
N PRO A 181 -9.67 -15.40 -3.31
CA PRO A 181 -10.30 -14.39 -4.17
C PRO A 181 -10.09 -12.98 -3.60
N ILE A 182 -10.23 -11.97 -4.49
CA ILE A 182 -10.16 -10.57 -4.11
C ILE A 182 -11.56 -10.09 -3.78
N TYR A 183 -11.66 -9.34 -2.69
CA TYR A 183 -12.94 -8.83 -2.22
C TYR A 183 -12.88 -7.35 -1.88
N PHE A 184 -13.92 -6.60 -2.22
CA PHE A 184 -14.08 -5.24 -1.70
C PHE A 184 -14.57 -5.27 -0.26
N LEU A 185 -13.84 -4.62 0.64
CA LEU A 185 -14.26 -4.45 2.04
C LEU A 185 -15.29 -3.34 2.18
N ARG A 186 -15.16 -2.33 1.35
CA ARG A 186 -16.01 -1.16 1.36
C ARG A 186 -16.14 -0.63 -0.05
N TYR A 187 -17.35 -0.46 -0.49
CA TYR A 187 -17.67 0.16 -1.76
C TYR A 187 -18.68 1.28 -1.54
N ASN A 188 -18.69 2.22 -2.42
CA ASN A 188 -19.69 3.28 -2.42
C ASN A 188 -20.95 2.82 -3.18
N HIS A 189 -21.99 3.66 -3.20
CA HIS A 189 -23.27 3.35 -3.87
C HIS A 189 -23.15 3.05 -5.37
N SER A 190 -22.05 3.47 -6.02
CA SER A 190 -21.80 3.22 -7.44
C SER A 190 -21.12 1.86 -7.70
N PHE A 191 -20.48 1.28 -6.68
CA PHE A 191 -19.82 -0.02 -6.74
C PHE A 191 -20.46 -0.93 -5.71
N ASN A 192 -21.35 -1.79 -6.16
CA ASN A 192 -22.14 -2.69 -5.33
C ASN A 192 -22.25 -4.08 -5.99
N GLU A 193 -23.01 -4.96 -5.40
CA GLU A 193 -23.19 -6.36 -5.87
C GLU A 193 -23.56 -6.50 -7.34
N LYS A 194 -24.18 -5.50 -7.92
CA LYS A 194 -24.64 -5.56 -9.31
C LYS A 194 -23.55 -5.25 -10.32
N ASN A 195 -22.53 -4.49 -9.91
CA ASN A 195 -21.50 -3.96 -10.82
C ASN A 195 -20.05 -4.23 -10.38
N THR A 196 -19.84 -4.99 -9.31
CA THR A 196 -18.53 -5.47 -8.89
C THR A 196 -18.51 -7.00 -8.90
N LEU A 197 -17.44 -7.58 -9.45
CA LEU A 197 -17.36 -9.03 -9.63
C LEU A 197 -17.00 -9.80 -8.36
N SER A 198 -16.62 -9.10 -7.31
CA SER A 198 -16.16 -9.74 -6.09
C SER A 198 -16.67 -9.01 -4.88
N LEU A 199 -17.63 -9.58 -4.22
CA LEU A 199 -18.09 -9.12 -2.92
C LEU A 199 -17.79 -10.17 -1.88
N ILE A 200 -17.29 -9.75 -0.76
CA ILE A 200 -17.34 -10.58 0.41
C ILE A 200 -18.53 -10.23 1.25
N HIS A 201 -19.21 -11.28 1.61
CA HIS A 201 -19.80 -11.39 2.92
C HIS A 201 -18.75 -12.02 3.85
N ILE A 202 -18.09 -11.19 4.67
CA ILE A 202 -17.25 -11.66 5.77
C ILE A 202 -18.15 -11.89 6.96
#